data_38037a07cb007bba8e3c35c4ebd67727
#
_entry.id   38037a07cb007bba8e3c35c4ebd67727
#
_cell.length_a   1.000
_cell.length_b   1.000
_cell.length_c   1.000
_cell.angle_alpha   90.00
_cell.angle_beta   90.00
_cell.angle_gamma   90.00
#
_symmetry.space_group_name_H-M   'P 1'
#
loop_
_entity.id
_entity.type
_entity.pdbx_description
1 polymer ?
#
loop_
_entity_poly.entity_id
_entity_poly.type
_entity_poly.pdbx_seq_one_letter_code
_entity_poly.pdbx_strand_id
1 'polypeptide(L)'
;MLGGGSWGTVLAHLASLNGYEVTLWMRDEDLANQINTEKINGNYLPGLSLKDNLVATSAIQEISNSNSIIYCIPSDAFREVAISAEPYISVETNLVSATKGVESSGFNLMSKILSEIHPENPIGVISGPNPVSYTQLTLPTK
;
A
#
# COMPACT_ATOMS: atom_id res chain seq x y z
N MET A 1 -4.30 -1.65 4.27
CA MET A 1 -3.50 -1.24 3.08
C MET A 1 -3.05 0.19 3.28
N LEU A 2 -1.77 0.47 3.26
CA LEU A 2 -1.22 1.83 3.34
C LEU A 2 -0.81 2.30 1.94
N GLY A 3 -1.53 3.31 1.42
CA GLY A 3 -1.32 3.93 0.13
C GLY A 3 -2.49 3.75 -0.84
N GLY A 4 -3.24 4.84 -1.06
CA GLY A 4 -4.41 4.91 -1.93
C GLY A 4 -4.12 5.27 -3.40
N GLY A 5 -2.90 5.06 -3.87
CA GLY A 5 -2.55 5.19 -5.29
C GLY A 5 -3.09 4.02 -6.13
N SER A 6 -2.82 4.03 -7.44
CA SER A 6 -3.33 2.98 -8.35
C SER A 6 -3.01 1.57 -7.89
N TRP A 7 -1.75 1.30 -7.53
CA TRP A 7 -1.32 -0.05 -7.12
C TRP A 7 -1.94 -0.49 -5.79
N GLY A 8 -1.92 0.40 -4.77
CA GLY A 8 -2.53 0.10 -3.47
C GLY A 8 -4.04 -0.13 -3.57
N THR A 9 -4.73 0.67 -4.39
CA THR A 9 -6.17 0.48 -4.63
C THR A 9 -6.48 -0.84 -5.33
N VAL A 10 -5.66 -1.26 -6.32
CA VAL A 10 -5.82 -2.58 -6.97
C VAL A 10 -5.63 -3.71 -5.97
N LEU A 11 -4.57 -3.68 -5.16
CA LEU A 11 -4.33 -4.73 -4.15
C LEU A 11 -5.42 -4.76 -3.08
N ALA A 12 -5.88 -3.59 -2.64
CA ALA A 12 -6.99 -3.47 -1.70
C ALA A 12 -8.29 -4.07 -2.29
N HIS A 13 -8.57 -3.77 -3.55
CA HIS A 13 -9.72 -4.33 -4.26
C HIS A 13 -9.63 -5.85 -4.41
N LEU A 14 -8.47 -6.38 -4.80
CA LEU A 14 -8.26 -7.82 -4.90
C LEU A 14 -8.45 -8.53 -3.55
N ALA A 15 -7.95 -7.95 -2.45
CA ALA A 15 -8.21 -8.48 -1.12
C ALA A 15 -9.70 -8.48 -0.78
N SER A 16 -10.41 -7.39 -1.07
CA SER A 16 -11.86 -7.28 -0.83
C SER A 16 -12.67 -8.28 -1.67
N LEU A 17 -12.27 -8.55 -2.92
CA LEU A 17 -12.88 -9.59 -3.76
C LEU A 17 -12.73 -10.99 -3.17
N ASN A 18 -11.65 -11.24 -2.42
CA ASN A 18 -11.41 -12.50 -1.73
C ASN A 18 -12.06 -12.56 -0.33
N GLY A 19 -12.93 -11.60 0.00
CA GLY A 19 -13.74 -11.61 1.21
C GLY A 19 -13.07 -11.02 2.45
N TYR A 20 -11.92 -10.38 2.32
CA TYR A 20 -11.27 -9.69 3.44
C TYR A 20 -11.91 -8.31 3.66
N GLU A 21 -12.07 -7.93 4.94
CA GLU A 21 -12.33 -6.55 5.32
C GLU A 21 -11.06 -5.73 5.11
N VAL A 22 -11.15 -4.65 4.34
CA VAL A 22 -9.99 -3.87 3.92
C VAL A 22 -10.11 -2.41 4.33
N THR A 23 -9.16 -1.95 5.14
CA THR A 23 -8.94 -0.52 5.40
C THR A 23 -7.88 -0.01 4.42
N LEU A 24 -8.25 0.95 3.59
CA LEU A 24 -7.36 1.63 2.64
C LEU A 24 -6.98 3.01 3.15
N TRP A 25 -5.82 3.11 3.77
CA TRP A 25 -5.34 4.40 4.26
C TRP A 25 -4.68 5.24 3.16
N MET A 26 -4.97 6.54 3.19
CA MET A 26 -4.37 7.55 2.33
C MET A 26 -4.30 8.90 3.06
N ARG A 27 -3.42 9.80 2.63
CA ARG A 27 -3.26 11.12 3.26
C ARG A 27 -4.41 12.08 2.94
N ASP A 28 -5.06 11.88 1.81
CA ASP A 28 -6.12 12.75 1.29
C ASP A 28 -7.47 12.32 1.86
N GLU A 29 -7.99 13.10 2.80
CA GLU A 29 -9.27 12.84 3.48
C GLU A 29 -10.45 13.02 2.53
N ASP A 30 -10.41 14.01 1.65
CA ASP A 30 -11.50 14.27 0.70
C ASP A 30 -11.63 13.11 -0.28
N LEU A 31 -10.49 12.59 -0.77
CA LEU A 31 -10.47 11.41 -1.62
C LEU A 31 -10.95 10.16 -0.87
N ALA A 32 -10.57 9.99 0.39
CA ALA A 32 -11.06 8.86 1.21
C ALA A 32 -12.59 8.91 1.36
N ASN A 33 -13.15 10.08 1.66
CA ASN A 33 -14.59 10.31 1.76
C ASN A 33 -15.31 10.06 0.43
N GLN A 34 -14.74 10.52 -0.68
CA GLN A 34 -15.27 10.27 -2.02
C GLN A 34 -15.29 8.77 -2.32
N ILE A 35 -14.21 8.03 -2.05
CA ILE A 35 -14.14 6.58 -2.25
C ILE A 35 -15.22 5.85 -1.45
N ASN A 36 -15.45 6.24 -0.20
CA ASN A 36 -16.46 5.62 0.65
C ASN A 36 -17.89 5.85 0.12
N THR A 37 -18.15 7.01 -0.47
CA THR A 37 -19.47 7.41 -0.99
C THR A 37 -19.72 6.83 -2.39
N GLU A 38 -18.74 6.98 -3.30
CA GLU A 38 -18.91 6.63 -4.71
C GLU A 38 -18.45 5.21 -5.04
N LYS A 39 -17.72 4.58 -4.13
CA LYS A 39 -17.08 3.27 -4.34
C LYS A 39 -16.17 3.23 -5.56
N ILE A 40 -15.54 4.36 -5.86
CA ILE A 40 -14.59 4.53 -6.97
C ILE A 40 -13.43 5.41 -6.50
N ASN A 41 -12.21 5.00 -6.80
CA ASN A 41 -11.05 5.88 -6.66
C ASN A 41 -10.87 6.66 -7.97
N GLY A 42 -11.60 7.76 -8.10
CA GLY A 42 -11.69 8.54 -9.34
C GLY A 42 -10.36 9.10 -9.83
N ASN A 43 -9.44 9.43 -8.91
CA ASN A 43 -8.14 10.01 -9.24
C ASN A 43 -7.16 8.98 -9.84
N TYR A 44 -7.27 7.71 -9.47
CA TYR A 44 -6.29 6.68 -9.83
C TYR A 44 -6.85 5.53 -10.65
N LEU A 45 -8.12 5.16 -10.44
CA LEU A 45 -8.78 4.03 -11.10
C LEU A 45 -10.26 4.33 -11.39
N PRO A 46 -10.58 5.31 -12.25
CA PRO A 46 -11.95 5.79 -12.47
C PRO A 46 -12.91 4.74 -13.03
N GLY A 47 -12.39 3.65 -13.60
CA GLY A 47 -13.21 2.57 -14.16
C GLY A 47 -13.41 1.37 -13.24
N LEU A 48 -12.90 1.40 -11.99
CA LEU A 48 -12.98 0.28 -11.07
C LEU A 48 -13.96 0.55 -9.94
N SER A 49 -15.07 -0.21 -9.90
CA SER A 49 -16.00 -0.19 -8.77
C SER A 49 -15.45 -1.03 -7.60
N LEU A 50 -15.31 -0.40 -6.45
CA LEU A 50 -14.80 -1.02 -5.23
C LEU A 50 -15.93 -1.70 -4.45
N LYS A 51 -15.60 -2.72 -3.67
CA LYS A 51 -16.53 -3.48 -2.84
C LYS A 51 -16.88 -2.74 -1.54
N ASP A 52 -18.02 -3.08 -0.93
CA ASP A 52 -18.49 -2.47 0.31
C ASP A 52 -17.60 -2.80 1.52
N ASN A 53 -16.96 -3.97 1.52
CA ASN A 53 -15.97 -4.38 2.53
C ASN A 53 -14.58 -3.73 2.36
N LEU A 54 -14.47 -2.72 1.49
CA LEU A 54 -13.31 -1.83 1.40
C LEU A 54 -13.73 -0.44 1.87
N VAL A 55 -13.08 0.04 2.93
CA VAL A 55 -13.29 1.37 3.52
C VAL A 55 -11.99 2.17 3.41
N ALA A 56 -12.10 3.39 2.90
CA ALA A 56 -10.98 4.32 2.81
C ALA A 56 -10.93 5.26 4.03
N THR A 57 -9.73 5.63 4.48
CA THR A 57 -9.53 6.54 5.62
C THR A 57 -8.25 7.35 5.50
N SER A 58 -8.24 8.54 6.11
CA SER A 58 -7.02 9.32 6.34
C SER A 58 -6.46 9.16 7.77
N ALA A 59 -7.24 8.52 8.66
CA ALA A 59 -6.87 8.27 10.04
C ALA A 59 -5.99 7.02 10.16
N ILE A 60 -4.68 7.21 10.40
CA ILE A 60 -3.72 6.09 10.42
C ILE A 60 -3.99 5.11 11.57
N GLN A 61 -4.55 5.56 12.68
CA GLN A 61 -4.91 4.72 13.82
C GLN A 61 -5.94 3.63 13.50
N GLU A 62 -6.69 3.75 12.42
CA GLU A 62 -7.68 2.73 12.01
C GLU A 62 -7.06 1.42 11.52
N ILE A 63 -5.72 1.39 11.36
CA ILE A 63 -5.00 0.15 11.05
C ILE A 63 -4.79 -0.76 12.26
N SER A 64 -5.08 -0.31 13.48
CA SER A 64 -4.70 -0.97 14.74
C SER A 64 -5.21 -2.41 14.91
N ASN A 65 -6.31 -2.76 14.25
CA ASN A 65 -6.89 -4.11 14.32
C ASN A 65 -6.55 -4.99 13.09
N SER A 66 -5.58 -4.57 12.30
CA SER A 66 -5.20 -5.31 11.09
C SER A 66 -4.29 -6.48 11.41
N ASN A 67 -4.63 -7.67 10.93
CA ASN A 67 -3.76 -8.85 11.00
C ASN A 67 -2.58 -8.77 10.00
N SER A 68 -2.76 -8.00 8.93
CA SER A 68 -1.73 -7.80 7.91
C SER A 68 -1.79 -6.37 7.38
N ILE A 69 -0.64 -5.73 7.24
CA ILE A 69 -0.51 -4.39 6.68
C ILE A 69 0.38 -4.45 5.45
N ILE A 70 -0.15 -3.98 4.33
CA ILE A 70 0.59 -3.92 3.07
C ILE A 70 0.89 -2.46 2.74
N TYR A 71 2.16 -2.15 2.57
CA TYR A 71 2.66 -0.82 2.24
C TYR A 71 2.78 -0.66 0.72
N CYS A 72 2.02 0.29 0.15
CA CYS A 72 1.99 0.63 -1.28
C CYS A 72 2.19 2.12 -1.50
N ILE A 73 3.15 2.70 -0.80
CA ILE A 73 3.45 4.13 -0.79
C ILE A 73 4.75 4.41 -1.55
N PRO A 74 4.97 5.63 -2.06
CA PRO A 74 6.24 5.98 -2.69
C PRO A 74 7.43 5.74 -1.74
N SER A 75 8.57 5.28 -2.30
CA SER A 75 9.77 4.97 -1.52
C SER A 75 10.28 6.14 -0.68
N ASP A 76 10.13 7.37 -1.18
CA ASP A 76 10.58 8.58 -0.48
C ASP A 76 9.76 8.90 0.78
N ALA A 77 8.48 8.49 0.82
CA ALA A 77 7.60 8.66 1.97
C ALA A 77 7.52 7.41 2.87
N PHE A 78 8.18 6.31 2.49
CA PHE A 78 8.00 5.01 3.13
C PHE A 78 8.37 5.01 4.60
N ARG A 79 9.56 5.51 4.95
CA ARG A 79 10.05 5.55 6.33
C ARG A 79 9.17 6.43 7.22
N GLU A 80 8.78 7.61 6.75
CA GLU A 80 7.90 8.53 7.48
C GLU A 80 6.57 7.87 7.83
N VAL A 81 5.93 7.23 6.85
CA VAL A 81 4.65 6.55 7.06
C VAL A 81 4.82 5.31 7.95
N ALA A 82 5.91 4.55 7.81
CA ALA A 82 6.18 3.39 8.66
C ALA A 82 6.35 3.79 10.13
N ILE A 83 7.08 4.88 10.40
CA ILE A 83 7.22 5.44 11.75
C ILE A 83 5.87 5.94 12.30
N SER A 84 5.09 6.64 11.47
CA SER A 84 3.77 7.15 11.88
C SER A 84 2.76 6.03 12.19
N ALA A 85 2.91 4.89 11.54
CA ALA A 85 2.05 3.72 11.74
C ALA A 85 2.45 2.87 12.94
N GLU A 86 3.73 2.92 13.35
CA GLU A 86 4.32 2.05 14.38
C GLU A 86 3.51 1.99 15.68
N PRO A 87 3.01 3.10 16.28
CA PRO A 87 2.26 3.04 17.54
C PRO A 87 0.95 2.24 17.47
N TYR A 88 0.46 1.97 16.26
CA TYR A 88 -0.82 1.29 16.01
C TYR A 88 -0.67 -0.15 15.50
N ILE A 89 0.57 -0.68 15.46
CA ILE A 89 0.87 -1.99 14.91
C ILE A 89 1.19 -2.95 16.04
N SER A 90 0.43 -4.06 16.12
CA SER A 90 0.75 -5.16 17.03
C SER A 90 1.97 -5.94 16.54
N VAL A 91 2.77 -6.48 17.46
CA VAL A 91 3.93 -7.34 17.13
C VAL A 91 3.56 -8.60 16.35
N GLU A 92 2.30 -9.02 16.39
CA GLU A 92 1.80 -10.19 15.65
C GLU A 92 1.36 -9.83 14.21
N THR A 93 1.29 -8.54 13.88
CA THR A 93 0.84 -8.07 12.57
C THR A 93 1.87 -8.40 11.49
N ASN A 94 1.43 -9.03 10.39
CA ASN A 94 2.29 -9.26 9.24
C ASN A 94 2.49 -7.96 8.46
N LEU A 95 3.72 -7.56 8.24
CA LEU A 95 4.07 -6.36 7.48
C LEU A 95 4.60 -6.74 6.10
N VAL A 96 3.98 -6.19 5.06
CA VAL A 96 4.34 -6.55 3.68
C VAL A 96 4.64 -5.28 2.90
N SER A 97 5.82 -5.21 2.28
CA SER A 97 6.13 -4.16 1.33
C SER A 97 5.73 -4.58 -0.09
N ALA A 98 4.87 -3.81 -0.71
CA ALA A 98 4.58 -3.84 -2.15
C ALA A 98 5.06 -2.56 -2.85
N THR A 99 5.85 -1.76 -2.14
CA THR A 99 6.47 -0.54 -2.65
C THR A 99 7.65 -0.87 -3.53
N LYS A 100 7.72 -0.19 -4.67
CA LYS A 100 8.84 -0.30 -5.61
C LYS A 100 9.95 0.70 -5.26
N GLY A 101 11.18 0.30 -5.51
CA GLY A 101 12.33 1.16 -5.34
C GLY A 101 13.08 0.93 -4.03
N VAL A 102 14.00 1.84 -3.76
CA VAL A 102 14.85 1.88 -2.57
C VAL A 102 14.78 3.28 -1.96
N GLU A 103 15.14 3.38 -0.70
CA GLU A 103 15.26 4.67 -0.01
C GLU A 103 16.39 5.51 -0.64
N SER A 104 16.09 6.75 -0.99
CA SER A 104 17.06 7.63 -1.67
C SER A 104 18.26 7.98 -0.80
N SER A 105 18.08 8.12 0.52
CA SER A 105 19.11 8.58 1.46
C SER A 105 20.06 7.51 1.97
N GLY A 106 19.85 6.23 1.63
CA GLY A 106 20.70 5.15 2.18
C GLY A 106 20.69 3.89 1.32
N PHE A 107 20.03 3.92 0.18
CA PHE A 107 19.81 2.77 -0.70
C PHE A 107 19.24 1.55 0.03
N ASN A 108 18.49 1.77 1.11
CA ASN A 108 17.88 0.71 1.88
C ASN A 108 16.67 0.14 1.14
N LEU A 109 16.55 -1.19 1.18
CA LEU A 109 15.33 -1.87 0.74
C LEU A 109 14.18 -1.54 1.70
N MET A 110 12.97 -1.49 1.20
CA MET A 110 11.77 -1.22 2.02
C MET A 110 11.60 -2.25 3.14
N SER A 111 11.92 -3.52 2.89
CA SER A 111 11.91 -4.57 3.92
C SER A 111 12.92 -4.32 5.03
N LYS A 112 14.09 -3.75 4.72
CA LYS A 112 15.08 -3.37 5.73
C LYS A 112 14.57 -2.23 6.60
N ILE A 113 13.91 -1.22 6.00
CA ILE A 113 13.29 -0.13 6.76
C ILE A 113 12.23 -0.67 7.73
N LEU A 114 11.39 -1.60 7.27
CA LEU A 114 10.41 -2.25 8.16
C LEU A 114 11.09 -3.01 9.29
N SER A 115 12.18 -3.76 9.02
CA SER A 115 12.92 -4.48 10.07
C SER A 115 13.60 -3.57 11.09
N GLU A 116 13.98 -2.37 10.69
CA GLU A 116 14.57 -1.37 11.59
C GLU A 116 13.52 -0.77 12.54
N ILE A 117 12.30 -0.53 12.04
CA ILE A 117 11.21 0.11 12.80
C ILE A 117 10.41 -0.94 13.59
N HIS A 118 10.22 -2.11 13.02
CA HIS A 118 9.41 -3.20 13.55
C HIS A 118 10.22 -4.51 13.66
N PRO A 119 11.21 -4.59 14.56
CA PRO A 119 12.15 -5.70 14.61
C PRO A 119 11.52 -7.05 14.98
N GLU A 120 10.35 -7.04 15.63
CA GLU A 120 9.67 -8.24 16.09
C GLU A 120 8.56 -8.73 15.14
N ASN A 121 8.16 -7.89 14.16
CA ASN A 121 7.07 -8.24 13.25
C ASN A 121 7.53 -9.17 12.12
N PRO A 122 6.68 -10.11 11.67
CA PRO A 122 6.91 -10.83 10.43
C PRO A 122 6.90 -9.89 9.22
N ILE A 123 7.95 -9.94 8.39
CA ILE A 123 8.10 -9.05 7.23
C ILE A 123 8.14 -9.84 5.94
N GLY A 124 7.31 -9.43 4.99
CA GLY A 124 7.23 -9.96 3.64
C GLY A 124 7.42 -8.90 2.57
N VAL A 125 7.64 -9.33 1.33
CA VAL A 125 7.75 -8.47 0.15
C VAL A 125 6.93 -9.04 -0.99
N ILE A 126 6.12 -8.19 -1.61
CA ILE A 126 5.50 -8.49 -2.90
C ILE A 126 6.33 -7.81 -3.97
N SER A 127 6.99 -8.62 -4.79
CA SER A 127 7.80 -8.17 -5.92
C SER A 127 7.44 -8.98 -7.17
N GLY A 128 7.41 -8.33 -8.30
CA GLY A 128 7.13 -8.99 -9.58
C GLY A 128 7.35 -8.07 -10.77
N PRO A 129 7.44 -8.63 -11.98
CA PRO A 129 7.49 -7.84 -13.18
C PRO A 129 6.19 -7.05 -13.29
N ASN A 130 6.31 -5.73 -13.29
CA ASN A 130 5.16 -4.87 -13.54
C ASN A 130 5.09 -4.57 -15.03
N PRO A 131 3.90 -4.68 -15.64
CA PRO A 131 3.68 -4.13 -16.96
C PRO A 131 3.69 -2.60 -16.86
N VAL A 132 4.85 -2.02 -16.98
CA VAL A 132 5.04 -0.58 -17.04
C VAL A 132 5.45 -0.25 -18.45
N SER A 133 5.16 0.96 -18.91
CA SER A 133 5.49 1.46 -20.23
C SER A 133 6.98 1.36 -20.64
N TYR A 134 7.89 1.16 -19.67
CA TYR A 134 9.31 0.91 -19.95
C TYR A 134 9.65 -0.57 -20.22
N THR A 135 8.72 -1.51 -20.12
CA THR A 135 8.91 -2.91 -20.54
C THR A 135 8.79 -3.10 -22.06
N GLN A 136 8.54 -2.06 -22.82
CA GLN A 136 8.79 -2.06 -24.26
C GLN A 136 10.29 -1.93 -24.52
N LEU A 137 11.02 -2.99 -24.19
CA LEU A 137 12.33 -3.22 -24.76
C LEU A 137 12.11 -3.53 -26.26
N THR A 138 12.18 -2.51 -27.10
CA THR A 138 12.45 -2.71 -28.51
C THR A 138 13.85 -3.32 -28.59
N LEU A 139 13.89 -4.64 -28.75
CA LEU A 139 15.14 -5.30 -29.15
C LEU A 139 15.55 -4.68 -30.47
N PRO A 140 16.81 -4.22 -30.63
CA PRO A 140 17.28 -3.74 -31.91
C PRO A 140 17.14 -4.90 -32.91
N THR A 141 16.29 -4.71 -33.89
CA THR A 141 16.24 -5.57 -35.07
C THR A 141 17.57 -5.46 -35.79
N LYS A 142 18.30 -6.57 -35.87
CA LYS A 142 19.48 -6.67 -36.74
C LYS A 142 19.09 -6.61 -38.19
#